data_27fb6680f28bde04f6cd3d0d7a6bd9e5
#
_entry.id   27fb6680f28bde04f6cd3d0d7a6bd9e5
#
_cell.length_a   1.000
_cell.length_b   1.000
_cell.length_c   1.000
_cell.angle_alpha   90.00
_cell.angle_beta   90.00
_cell.angle_gamma   90.00
#
_symmetry.space_group_name_H-M   'P 1'
#
loop_
_entity.id
_entity.type
_entity.pdbx_description
1 polymer ?
#
loop_
_entity_poly.entity_id
_entity_poly.type
_entity_poly.pdbx_seq_one_letter_code
_entity_poly.pdbx_strand_id
1 'polypeptide(L)'
;MEIKKVVVIGSGTMGSGIAAHLCNANIPVTLLDLKTEISKQARDKIHKSRPPLLLDKSKINNIKVGNILDNFDEVKEADWVVEAVVERIDIKHDIYKKIFKERKKGAIVSSNTSSIPIKILSQHLSEEEKKDFCITHFFNPVRYMGLLEIVKNENNDLDKINSL
;
A
#
# COMPACT_ATOMS: atom_id res chain seq x y z
N MET A 1 4.39 -8.29 -14.53
CA MET A 1 3.57 -9.04 -13.53
C MET A 1 2.16 -8.45 -13.54
N GLU A 2 1.11 -9.25 -13.39
CA GLU A 2 -0.27 -8.73 -13.26
C GLU A 2 -0.61 -8.54 -11.78
N ILE A 3 -1.10 -7.34 -11.41
CA ILE A 3 -1.52 -7.01 -10.05
C ILE A 3 -3.00 -7.35 -9.89
N LYS A 4 -3.32 -8.40 -9.15
CA LYS A 4 -4.70 -8.89 -8.94
C LYS A 4 -5.25 -8.61 -7.54
N LYS A 5 -4.37 -8.42 -6.56
CA LYS A 5 -4.74 -8.17 -5.16
C LYS A 5 -3.71 -7.28 -4.50
N VAL A 6 -4.17 -6.25 -3.79
CA VAL A 6 -3.31 -5.31 -3.07
C VAL A 6 -3.70 -5.26 -1.60
N VAL A 7 -2.70 -5.19 -0.73
CA VAL A 7 -2.88 -4.85 0.68
C VAL A 7 -2.32 -3.45 0.91
N VAL A 8 -3.12 -2.58 1.50
CA VAL A 8 -2.70 -1.24 1.95
C VAL A 8 -2.64 -1.25 3.48
N ILE A 9 -1.48 -0.93 4.05
CA ILE A 9 -1.25 -0.87 5.49
C ILE A 9 -1.15 0.59 5.92
N GLY A 10 -2.06 1.01 6.78
CA GLY A 10 -2.31 2.40 7.16
C GLY A 10 -3.52 2.95 6.42
N SER A 11 -4.56 3.31 7.16
CA SER A 11 -5.84 3.79 6.61
C SER A 11 -6.06 5.30 6.81
N GLY A 12 -4.96 6.05 6.94
CA GLY A 12 -4.97 7.51 6.94
C GLY A 12 -5.42 8.09 5.59
N THR A 13 -5.26 9.40 5.40
CA THR A 13 -5.67 10.10 4.17
C THR A 13 -5.07 9.46 2.92
N MET A 14 -3.77 9.17 2.92
CA MET A 14 -3.10 8.58 1.76
C MET A 14 -3.51 7.12 1.53
N GLY A 15 -3.45 6.27 2.56
CA GLY A 15 -3.83 4.86 2.41
C GLY A 15 -5.29 4.68 1.98
N SER A 16 -6.20 5.48 2.51
CA SER A 16 -7.60 5.51 2.06
C SER A 16 -7.74 5.94 0.60
N GLY A 17 -7.02 6.99 0.20
CA GLY A 17 -7.00 7.47 -1.18
C GLY A 17 -6.45 6.44 -2.16
N ILE A 18 -5.35 5.77 -1.80
CA ILE A 18 -4.72 4.71 -2.60
C ILE A 18 -5.68 3.52 -2.73
N ALA A 19 -6.28 3.06 -1.62
CA ALA A 19 -7.25 1.97 -1.65
C ALA A 19 -8.44 2.28 -2.57
N ALA A 20 -9.01 3.48 -2.49
CA ALA A 20 -10.08 3.92 -3.37
C ALA A 20 -9.65 3.98 -4.85
N HIS A 21 -8.44 4.46 -5.12
CA HIS A 21 -7.90 4.57 -6.47
C HIS A 21 -7.72 3.20 -7.13
N LEU A 22 -7.13 2.24 -6.41
CA LEU A 22 -6.98 0.86 -6.88
C LEU A 22 -8.33 0.17 -7.11
N CYS A 23 -9.31 0.41 -6.25
CA CYS A 23 -10.67 -0.09 -6.45
C CYS A 23 -11.35 0.51 -7.69
N ASN A 24 -11.07 1.77 -8.04
CA ASN A 24 -11.53 2.36 -9.30
C ASN A 24 -10.99 1.60 -10.51
N ALA A 25 -9.79 1.05 -10.43
CA ALA A 25 -9.19 0.16 -11.43
C ALA A 25 -9.68 -1.29 -11.36
N ASN A 26 -10.70 -1.60 -10.56
CA ASN A 26 -11.23 -2.95 -10.29
C ASN A 26 -10.24 -3.91 -9.61
N ILE A 27 -9.24 -3.40 -8.93
CA ILE A 27 -8.30 -4.20 -8.15
C ILE A 27 -8.85 -4.36 -6.72
N PRO A 28 -9.08 -5.60 -6.24
CA PRO A 28 -9.46 -5.85 -4.85
C PRO A 28 -8.38 -5.39 -3.87
N VAL A 29 -8.80 -4.68 -2.82
CA VAL A 29 -7.90 -4.14 -1.81
C VAL A 29 -8.29 -4.62 -0.41
N THR A 30 -7.31 -5.05 0.37
CA THR A 30 -7.45 -5.17 1.82
C THR A 30 -6.79 -3.97 2.49
N LEU A 31 -7.57 -3.17 3.21
CA LEU A 31 -7.11 -1.99 3.95
C LEU A 31 -6.95 -2.34 5.42
N LEU A 32 -5.71 -2.32 5.91
CA LEU A 32 -5.35 -2.67 7.28
C LEU A 32 -4.90 -1.44 8.08
N ASP A 33 -5.23 -1.42 9.37
CA ASP A 33 -4.74 -0.43 10.32
C ASP A 33 -4.46 -1.10 11.67
N LEU A 34 -4.13 -0.34 12.71
CA LEU A 34 -3.89 -0.86 14.06
C LEU A 34 -5.13 -1.56 14.64
N LYS A 35 -6.33 -1.06 14.33
CA LYS A 35 -7.62 -1.61 14.76
C LYS A 35 -8.59 -1.67 13.58
N THR A 36 -9.43 -2.69 13.56
CA THR A 36 -10.45 -2.87 12.51
C THR A 36 -11.45 -1.69 12.46
N GLU A 37 -11.74 -1.08 13.59
CA GLU A 37 -12.61 0.09 13.67
C GLU A 37 -12.06 1.29 12.90
N ILE A 38 -10.72 1.48 12.91
CA ILE A 38 -10.06 2.57 12.18
C ILE A 38 -10.21 2.35 10.68
N SER A 39 -9.90 1.15 10.19
CA SER A 39 -10.03 0.82 8.77
C SER A 39 -11.49 0.81 8.29
N LYS A 40 -12.47 0.42 9.13
CA LYS A 40 -13.91 0.55 8.86
C LYS A 40 -14.31 2.01 8.71
N GLN A 41 -13.93 2.87 9.66
CA GLN A 41 -14.21 4.32 9.59
C GLN A 41 -13.57 4.95 8.35
N ALA A 42 -12.36 4.52 7.97
CA ALA A 42 -11.70 4.97 6.76
C ALA A 42 -12.50 4.58 5.50
N ARG A 43 -12.99 3.34 5.41
CA ARG A 43 -13.85 2.88 4.30
C ARG A 43 -15.15 3.68 4.24
N ASP A 44 -15.77 3.98 5.37
CA ASP A 44 -16.99 4.80 5.43
C ASP A 44 -16.72 6.24 4.96
N LYS A 45 -15.56 6.82 5.32
CA LYS A 45 -15.13 8.12 4.83
C LYS A 45 -14.88 8.11 3.31
N ILE A 46 -14.27 7.07 2.75
CA ILE A 46 -14.13 6.90 1.29
C ILE A 46 -15.50 6.96 0.62
N HIS A 47 -16.48 6.22 1.14
CA HIS A 47 -17.81 6.16 0.57
C HIS A 47 -18.56 7.51 0.58
N LYS A 48 -18.31 8.33 1.61
CA LYS A 48 -18.95 9.63 1.84
C LYS A 48 -18.12 10.82 1.36
N SER A 49 -16.94 10.58 0.81
CA SER A 49 -15.97 11.64 0.49
C SER A 49 -16.52 12.69 -0.48
N ARG A 50 -16.11 13.94 -0.25
CA ARG A 50 -16.36 15.08 -1.13
C ARG A 50 -15.07 15.89 -1.28
N PRO A 51 -14.52 16.01 -2.50
CA PRO A 51 -14.97 15.38 -3.75
C PRO A 51 -14.90 13.83 -3.67
N PRO A 52 -15.70 13.11 -4.49
CA PRO A 52 -15.81 11.65 -4.39
C PRO A 52 -14.50 10.95 -4.78
N LEU A 53 -14.02 10.04 -3.94
CA LEU A 53 -12.83 9.22 -4.22
C LEU A 53 -13.14 8.02 -5.11
N LEU A 54 -14.37 7.52 -5.08
CA LEU A 54 -14.82 6.43 -5.95
C LEU A 54 -15.47 6.97 -7.21
N LEU A 55 -15.22 6.33 -8.35
CA LEU A 55 -15.93 6.57 -9.62
C LEU A 55 -17.38 6.10 -9.54
N ASP A 56 -17.57 4.93 -8.92
CA ASP A 56 -18.85 4.33 -8.63
C ASP A 56 -18.85 3.88 -7.16
N LYS A 57 -19.90 4.27 -6.43
CA LYS A 57 -20.05 3.95 -5.00
C LYS A 57 -20.10 2.44 -4.73
N SER A 58 -20.57 1.63 -5.67
CA SER A 58 -20.60 0.17 -5.54
C SER A 58 -19.22 -0.45 -5.40
N LYS A 59 -18.17 0.21 -5.93
CA LYS A 59 -16.77 -0.24 -5.83
C LYS A 59 -16.23 -0.29 -4.39
N ILE A 60 -16.91 0.34 -3.44
CA ILE A 60 -16.58 0.23 -2.01
C ILE A 60 -16.57 -1.24 -1.53
N ASN A 61 -17.34 -2.10 -2.16
CA ASN A 61 -17.41 -3.53 -1.84
C ASN A 61 -16.10 -4.28 -2.17
N ASN A 62 -15.25 -3.72 -3.00
CA ASN A 62 -13.93 -4.25 -3.32
C ASN A 62 -12.87 -3.88 -2.25
N ILE A 63 -13.25 -3.09 -1.23
CA ILE A 63 -12.39 -2.77 -0.10
C ILE A 63 -12.75 -3.65 1.09
N LYS A 64 -11.95 -4.69 1.34
CA LYS A 64 -11.96 -5.45 2.59
C LYS A 64 -11.23 -4.63 3.66
N VAL A 65 -11.68 -4.69 4.90
CA VAL A 65 -11.06 -3.98 6.03
C VAL A 65 -10.65 -4.94 7.13
N GLY A 66 -9.59 -4.62 7.84
CA GLY A 66 -9.09 -5.43 8.95
C GLY A 66 -8.06 -4.69 9.79
N ASN A 67 -7.34 -5.42 10.61
CA ASN A 67 -6.25 -4.90 11.42
C ASN A 67 -4.97 -5.72 11.25
N ILE A 68 -3.84 -5.14 11.65
CA ILE A 68 -2.51 -5.75 11.50
C ILE A 68 -2.20 -6.88 12.48
N LEU A 69 -3.08 -7.16 13.44
CA LEU A 69 -2.93 -8.28 14.39
C LEU A 69 -3.62 -9.54 13.88
N ASP A 70 -4.90 -9.39 13.47
CA ASP A 70 -5.76 -10.53 13.14
C ASP A 70 -5.81 -10.85 11.65
N ASN A 71 -5.50 -9.87 10.77
CA ASN A 71 -5.69 -9.99 9.34
C ASN A 71 -4.40 -9.79 8.52
N PHE A 72 -3.24 -9.88 9.17
CA PHE A 72 -1.96 -9.67 8.48
C PHE A 72 -1.63 -10.78 7.46
N ASP A 73 -2.24 -11.93 7.59
CA ASP A 73 -2.16 -13.06 6.65
C ASP A 73 -2.66 -12.71 5.23
N GLU A 74 -3.47 -11.66 5.07
CA GLU A 74 -3.87 -11.13 3.76
C GLU A 74 -2.65 -10.73 2.88
N VAL A 75 -1.52 -10.42 3.52
CA VAL A 75 -0.24 -10.12 2.84
C VAL A 75 0.29 -11.32 2.04
N LYS A 76 -0.02 -12.55 2.47
CA LYS A 76 0.40 -13.79 1.79
C LYS A 76 -0.18 -13.96 0.39
N GLU A 77 -1.34 -13.35 0.16
CA GLU A 77 -2.08 -13.44 -1.09
C GLU A 77 -1.89 -12.20 -1.99
N ALA A 78 -1.26 -11.15 -1.47
CA ALA A 78 -1.09 -9.89 -2.19
C ALA A 78 -0.01 -9.98 -3.26
N ASP A 79 -0.26 -9.36 -4.42
CA ASP A 79 0.74 -9.12 -5.46
C ASP A 79 1.55 -7.87 -5.15
N TRP A 80 0.92 -6.92 -4.45
CA TRP A 80 1.51 -5.67 -4.04
C TRP A 80 1.06 -5.28 -2.64
N VAL A 81 2.00 -4.88 -1.79
CA VAL A 81 1.76 -4.36 -0.45
C VAL A 81 2.21 -2.91 -0.40
N VAL A 82 1.29 -1.99 -0.14
CA VAL A 82 1.56 -0.56 0.00
C VAL A 82 1.59 -0.18 1.47
N GLU A 83 2.71 0.33 1.95
CA GLU A 83 2.82 0.91 3.28
C GLU A 83 2.51 2.41 3.23
N ALA A 84 1.54 2.85 4.01
CA ALA A 84 1.09 4.23 4.17
C ALA A 84 0.85 4.59 5.65
N VAL A 85 1.69 4.06 6.55
CA VAL A 85 1.63 4.35 7.99
C VAL A 85 2.27 5.71 8.31
N VAL A 86 2.27 6.09 9.59
CA VAL A 86 2.90 7.34 10.06
C VAL A 86 4.37 7.43 9.64
N GLU A 87 4.84 8.66 9.40
CA GLU A 87 6.19 8.95 8.87
C GLU A 87 7.26 8.82 9.97
N ARG A 88 7.37 7.61 10.52
CA ARG A 88 8.34 7.22 11.55
C ARG A 88 9.10 5.99 11.09
N ILE A 89 10.43 6.13 11.01
CA ILE A 89 11.32 5.10 10.44
C ILE A 89 11.32 3.79 11.24
N ASP A 90 11.25 3.87 12.57
CA ASP A 90 11.16 2.71 13.46
C ASP A 90 9.91 1.88 13.19
N ILE A 91 8.74 2.53 13.08
CA ILE A 91 7.47 1.87 12.77
C ILE A 91 7.50 1.24 11.37
N LYS A 92 8.05 1.96 10.38
CA LYS A 92 8.16 1.45 9.01
C LYS A 92 9.07 0.22 8.93
N HIS A 93 10.22 0.22 9.59
CA HIS A 93 11.11 -0.94 9.63
C HIS A 93 10.45 -2.16 10.28
N ASP A 94 9.71 -1.99 11.37
CA ASP A 94 8.97 -3.08 12.01
C ASP A 94 7.88 -3.65 11.10
N ILE A 95 7.18 -2.80 10.36
CA ILE A 95 6.18 -3.23 9.37
C ILE A 95 6.85 -3.97 8.20
N TYR A 96 7.96 -3.46 7.65
CA TYR A 96 8.67 -4.14 6.55
C TYR A 96 9.16 -5.52 6.96
N LYS A 97 9.75 -5.65 8.16
CA LYS A 97 10.17 -6.94 8.69
C LYS A 97 9.03 -7.96 8.72
N LYS A 98 7.84 -7.53 9.12
CA LYS A 98 6.64 -8.40 9.11
C LYS A 98 6.19 -8.72 7.69
N ILE A 99 6.11 -7.72 6.79
CA ILE A 99 5.69 -7.91 5.41
C ILE A 99 6.60 -8.90 4.70
N PHE A 100 7.91 -8.69 4.75
CA PHE A 100 8.88 -9.54 4.05
C PHE A 100 8.93 -10.96 4.57
N LYS A 101 8.61 -11.17 5.86
CA LYS A 101 8.47 -12.49 6.46
C LYS A 101 7.24 -13.24 5.93
N GLU A 102 6.12 -12.55 5.73
CA GLU A 102 4.81 -13.19 5.46
C GLU A 102 4.38 -13.13 4.00
N ARG A 103 4.88 -12.16 3.21
CA ARG A 103 4.46 -11.97 1.81
C ARG A 103 4.78 -13.19 0.95
N LYS A 104 4.01 -13.39 -0.11
CA LYS A 104 4.40 -14.36 -1.13
C LYS A 104 5.69 -13.89 -1.83
N LYS A 105 6.52 -14.86 -2.23
CA LYS A 105 7.76 -14.57 -2.97
C LYS A 105 7.46 -13.79 -4.24
N GLY A 106 8.17 -12.69 -4.43
CA GLY A 106 8.05 -11.84 -5.62
C GLY A 106 6.93 -10.79 -5.57
N ALA A 107 6.13 -10.74 -4.50
CA ALA A 107 5.20 -9.64 -4.29
C ALA A 107 5.96 -8.32 -4.12
N ILE A 108 5.47 -7.25 -4.76
CA ILE A 108 6.06 -5.91 -4.61
C ILE A 108 5.69 -5.35 -3.24
N VAL A 109 6.64 -4.68 -2.60
CA VAL A 109 6.42 -3.91 -1.38
C VAL A 109 6.80 -2.47 -1.64
N SER A 110 5.93 -1.53 -1.35
CA SER A 110 6.25 -0.12 -1.52
C SER A 110 5.87 0.73 -0.33
N SER A 111 6.60 1.82 -0.13
CA SER A 111 6.28 2.88 0.82
C SER A 111 5.69 4.08 0.11
N ASN A 112 4.69 4.71 0.71
CA ASN A 112 4.14 5.99 0.23
C ASN A 112 4.82 7.20 0.90
N THR A 113 6.03 7.06 1.42
CA THR A 113 6.78 8.17 2.03
C THR A 113 7.03 9.29 1.03
N SER A 114 7.03 10.53 1.51
CA SER A 114 7.40 11.72 0.73
C SER A 114 8.79 12.25 1.08
N SER A 115 9.37 11.82 2.20
CA SER A 115 10.56 12.47 2.77
C SER A 115 11.70 11.52 3.17
N ILE A 116 11.40 10.26 3.48
CA ILE A 116 12.42 9.32 3.94
C ILE A 116 13.13 8.68 2.73
N PRO A 117 14.46 8.85 2.59
CA PRO A 117 15.21 8.26 1.47
C PRO A 117 15.09 6.75 1.43
N ILE A 118 14.98 6.18 0.22
CA ILE A 118 14.82 4.74 0.02
C ILE A 118 15.97 3.93 0.64
N LYS A 119 17.19 4.47 0.66
CA LYS A 119 18.35 3.82 1.31
C LYS A 119 18.13 3.62 2.80
N ILE A 120 17.49 4.59 3.48
CA ILE A 120 17.17 4.50 4.91
C ILE A 120 16.03 3.52 5.14
N LEU A 121 14.97 3.57 4.30
CA LEU A 121 13.85 2.63 4.40
C LEU A 121 14.30 1.18 4.23
N SER A 122 15.19 0.92 3.28
CA SER A 122 15.62 -0.43 2.91
C SER A 122 16.87 -0.93 3.63
N GLN A 123 17.43 -0.17 4.59
CA GLN A 123 18.72 -0.50 5.22
C GLN A 123 18.76 -1.86 5.95
N HIS A 124 17.61 -2.36 6.41
CA HIS A 124 17.49 -3.66 7.09
C HIS A 124 16.99 -4.78 6.19
N LEU A 125 16.73 -4.49 4.91
CA LEU A 125 16.34 -5.48 3.93
C LEU A 125 17.57 -6.16 3.34
N SER A 126 17.47 -7.47 3.10
CA SER A 126 18.44 -8.22 2.33
C SER A 126 18.47 -7.76 0.86
N GLU A 127 19.55 -8.08 0.13
CA GLU A 127 19.66 -7.73 -1.30
C GLU A 127 18.53 -8.36 -2.14
N GLU A 128 18.06 -9.54 -1.75
CA GLU A 128 16.93 -10.20 -2.42
C GLU A 128 15.59 -9.47 -2.15
N GLU A 129 15.37 -9.02 -0.92
CA GLU A 129 14.17 -8.24 -0.55
C GLU A 129 14.15 -6.87 -1.22
N LYS A 130 15.31 -6.23 -1.38
CA LYS A 130 15.43 -4.95 -2.08
C LYS A 130 15.01 -5.02 -3.55
N LYS A 131 15.10 -6.19 -4.21
CA LYS A 131 14.61 -6.37 -5.58
C LYS A 131 13.14 -6.04 -5.74
N ASP A 132 12.37 -6.30 -4.70
CA ASP A 132 10.92 -6.14 -4.69
C ASP A 132 10.46 -4.88 -3.92
N PHE A 133 11.39 -4.03 -3.44
CA PHE A 133 11.07 -2.86 -2.62
C PHE A 133 11.31 -1.55 -3.37
N CYS A 134 10.30 -0.67 -3.40
CA CYS A 134 10.39 0.67 -3.99
C CYS A 134 9.60 1.70 -3.18
N ILE A 135 9.65 2.97 -3.57
CA ILE A 135 8.70 3.98 -3.12
C ILE A 135 7.67 4.19 -4.23
N THR A 136 6.40 4.25 -3.86
CA THR A 136 5.30 4.69 -4.72
C THR A 136 4.65 5.91 -4.09
N HIS A 137 5.12 7.10 -4.46
CA HIS A 137 4.67 8.34 -3.89
C HIS A 137 3.46 8.86 -4.67
N PHE A 138 2.27 8.64 -4.10
CA PHE A 138 1.01 9.19 -4.57
C PHE A 138 0.81 10.60 -4.03
N PHE A 139 0.12 11.44 -4.79
CA PHE A 139 -0.22 12.81 -4.40
C PHE A 139 -1.69 12.92 -3.96
N ASN A 140 -1.95 13.77 -2.97
CA ASN A 140 -3.30 13.99 -2.46
C ASN A 140 -4.02 15.12 -3.24
N PRO A 141 -5.25 14.92 -3.68
CA PRO A 141 -6.10 13.74 -3.60
C PRO A 141 -5.73 12.70 -4.68
N VAL A 142 -5.46 11.44 -4.26
CA VAL A 142 -4.90 10.38 -5.13
C VAL A 142 -5.67 10.20 -6.44
N ARG A 143 -7.00 10.25 -6.41
CA ARG A 143 -7.83 10.10 -7.61
C ARG A 143 -7.62 11.22 -8.64
N TYR A 144 -7.33 12.42 -8.19
CA TYR A 144 -7.34 13.63 -9.02
C TYR A 144 -5.94 14.07 -9.48
N MET A 145 -4.92 13.55 -8.81
CA MET A 145 -3.53 13.81 -9.17
C MET A 145 -3.05 12.78 -10.16
N GLY A 146 -2.79 13.21 -11.41
CA GLY A 146 -2.36 12.33 -12.51
C GLY A 146 -0.89 11.91 -12.47
N LEU A 147 -0.22 12.03 -11.33
CA LEU A 147 1.20 11.70 -11.15
C LEU A 147 1.38 10.64 -10.06
N LEU A 148 2.16 9.63 -10.38
CA LEU A 148 2.73 8.68 -9.43
C LEU A 148 4.25 8.69 -9.60
N GLU A 149 5.00 9.03 -8.56
CA GLU A 149 6.45 8.91 -8.55
C GLU A 149 6.86 7.52 -8.06
N ILE A 150 7.72 6.85 -8.82
CA ILE A 150 8.29 5.57 -8.43
C ILE A 150 9.80 5.76 -8.21
N VAL A 151 10.23 5.69 -6.92
CA VAL A 151 11.65 5.77 -6.56
C VAL A 151 12.20 4.35 -6.40
N LYS A 152 13.20 4.05 -7.22
CA LYS A 152 13.86 2.73 -7.29
C LYS A 152 15.18 2.73 -6.52
N ASN A 153 15.57 1.56 -6.04
CA ASN A 153 16.94 1.29 -5.58
C ASN A 153 17.72 0.52 -6.67
N GLU A 154 19.02 0.40 -6.49
CA GLU A 154 19.94 -0.21 -7.46
C GLU A 154 19.68 -1.71 -7.71
N ASN A 155 19.02 -2.39 -6.78
CA ASN A 155 18.76 -3.83 -6.80
C ASN A 155 17.41 -4.19 -7.41
N ASN A 156 16.55 -3.20 -7.71
CA ASN A 156 15.19 -3.48 -8.15
C ASN A 156 15.11 -4.38 -9.39
N ASP A 157 14.18 -5.33 -9.35
CA ASP A 157 13.69 -6.02 -10.54
C ASP A 157 12.83 -5.06 -11.36
N LEU A 158 13.42 -4.50 -12.41
CA LEU A 158 12.78 -3.44 -13.20
C LEU A 158 11.51 -3.91 -13.91
N ASP A 159 11.44 -5.17 -14.34
CA ASP A 159 10.25 -5.72 -15.01
C ASP A 159 9.06 -5.79 -14.05
N LYS A 160 9.34 -6.10 -12.77
CA LYS A 160 8.31 -6.06 -11.72
C LYS A 160 7.88 -4.64 -11.40
N ILE A 161 8.84 -3.76 -11.11
CA ILE A 161 8.52 -2.38 -10.71
C ILE A 161 7.79 -1.62 -11.83
N ASN A 162 8.12 -1.89 -13.08
CA ASN A 162 7.43 -1.29 -14.22
C ASN A 162 6.00 -1.84 -14.42
N SER A 163 5.57 -2.84 -13.66
CA SER A 163 4.18 -3.31 -13.67
C SER A 163 3.24 -2.52 -12.76
N LEU A 164 3.77 -1.60 -11.93
CA LEU A 164 3.00 -0.65 -11.12
C LEU A 164 2.54 0.55 -11.94
#